data_ca7123167e802fef9c3cb90088009613
#
_entry.id   ca7123167e802fef9c3cb90088009613
#
_cell.length_a   1.000
_cell.length_b   1.000
_cell.length_c   1.000
_cell.angle_alpha   90.00
_cell.angle_beta   90.00
_cell.angle_gamma   90.00
#
_symmetry.space_group_name_H-M   'P 1'
#
loop_
_entity.id
_entity.type
_entity.pdbx_description
1 polymer ?
#
loop_
_entity_poly.entity_id
_entity_poly.type
_entity_poly.pdbx_seq_one_letter_code
_entity_poly.pdbx_strand_id
1 'polypeptide(L)'
;YGMELIEYIKTLGNVGVALSGGVDSSYLAYAAKQSGIPCKAYTVKSQFVPQFELEDAKKIAEFIGIPLEIIDIDVLEHDDVTSNPSDRCYYCKHHVFTIISEHAKRDGFTVLCDGTNASDDVDDRPGMKAIAELSVKSPLRECNLTKSMIRDLAHKANLFTWDKPSYACLATRFQAGQHITGQDLEHIEQAEGYLFSLGLSDFRVRLVGNTAKIQVPENQIAIVIK
;
A
#
# COMPACT_ATOMS: atom_id res chain seq x y z
N TYR A 1 -2.52 -21.33 9.72
CA TYR A 1 -1.97 -19.99 9.49
C TYR A 1 -3.02 -18.88 9.63
N GLY A 2 -4.19 -18.98 8.95
CA GLY A 2 -5.22 -17.94 9.09
C GLY A 2 -5.81 -17.83 10.49
N MET A 3 -5.99 -18.95 11.20
CA MET A 3 -6.43 -18.96 12.60
C MET A 3 -5.35 -18.42 13.55
N GLU A 4 -4.09 -18.72 13.31
CA GLU A 4 -2.97 -18.18 14.10
C GLU A 4 -2.89 -16.66 14.02
N LEU A 5 -3.09 -16.09 12.81
CA LEU A 5 -3.16 -14.65 12.62
C LEU A 5 -4.31 -14.01 13.40
N ILE A 6 -5.51 -14.61 13.33
CA ILE A 6 -6.69 -14.11 14.04
C ILE A 6 -6.46 -14.14 15.55
N GLU A 7 -5.91 -15.24 16.08
CA GLU A 7 -5.60 -15.36 17.52
C GLU A 7 -4.51 -14.36 17.94
N TYR A 8 -3.48 -14.17 17.12
CA TYR A 8 -2.47 -13.13 17.36
C TYR A 8 -3.10 -11.73 17.43
N ILE A 9 -3.95 -11.38 16.46
CA ILE A 9 -4.62 -10.07 16.43
C ILE A 9 -5.50 -9.88 17.68
N LYS A 10 -6.18 -10.91 18.18
CA LYS A 10 -6.94 -10.84 19.43
C LYS A 10 -6.08 -10.41 20.62
N THR A 11 -4.83 -10.84 20.68
CA THR A 11 -3.92 -10.45 21.77
C THR A 11 -3.58 -8.96 21.78
N LEU A 12 -3.80 -8.25 20.67
CA LEU A 12 -3.53 -6.82 20.55
C LEU A 12 -4.63 -5.94 21.17
N GLY A 13 -5.82 -6.51 21.47
CA GLY A 13 -6.93 -5.88 22.16
C GLY A 13 -7.76 -4.93 21.30
N ASN A 14 -7.16 -3.97 20.60
CA ASN A 14 -7.78 -3.12 19.59
C ASN A 14 -6.75 -2.72 18.54
N VAL A 15 -7.16 -2.54 17.29
CA VAL A 15 -6.21 -2.27 16.21
C VAL A 15 -6.73 -1.26 15.18
N GLY A 16 -5.86 -0.31 14.80
CA GLY A 16 -5.95 0.39 13.54
C GLY A 16 -5.21 -0.39 12.46
N VAL A 17 -5.75 -0.46 11.25
CA VAL A 17 -5.13 -1.16 10.12
C VAL A 17 -4.84 -0.17 9.00
N ALA A 18 -3.57 -0.03 8.60
CA ALA A 18 -3.20 0.73 7.41
C ALA A 18 -3.60 -0.07 6.15
N LEU A 19 -4.64 0.40 5.46
CA LEU A 19 -5.25 -0.27 4.31
C LEU A 19 -4.85 0.43 3.01
N SER A 20 -4.07 -0.22 2.16
CA SER A 20 -3.59 0.31 0.87
C SER A 20 -4.40 -0.17 -0.35
N GLY A 21 -5.36 -1.10 -0.17
CA GLY A 21 -6.07 -1.73 -1.29
C GLY A 21 -5.28 -2.85 -1.99
N GLY A 22 -4.07 -3.17 -1.55
CA GLY A 22 -3.30 -4.35 -1.97
C GLY A 22 -3.71 -5.61 -1.21
N VAL A 23 -3.34 -6.80 -1.71
CA VAL A 23 -3.78 -8.09 -1.13
C VAL A 23 -3.39 -8.26 0.34
N ASP A 24 -2.19 -7.84 0.73
CA ASP A 24 -1.69 -8.03 2.10
C ASP A 24 -2.51 -7.22 3.11
N SER A 25 -2.64 -5.92 2.90
CA SER A 25 -3.42 -5.05 3.78
C SER A 25 -4.91 -5.40 3.78
N SER A 26 -5.44 -5.88 2.64
CA SER A 26 -6.83 -6.35 2.53
C SER A 26 -7.05 -7.60 3.37
N TYR A 27 -6.14 -8.58 3.29
CA TYR A 27 -6.26 -9.79 4.10
C TYR A 27 -6.04 -9.50 5.60
N LEU A 28 -5.12 -8.61 5.95
CA LEU A 28 -4.94 -8.16 7.32
C LEU A 28 -6.22 -7.50 7.88
N ALA A 29 -6.85 -6.61 7.11
CA ALA A 29 -8.11 -5.96 7.51
C ALA A 29 -9.24 -6.99 7.69
N TYR A 30 -9.33 -7.98 6.80
CA TYR A 30 -10.26 -9.09 6.92
C TYR A 30 -10.01 -9.89 8.21
N ALA A 31 -8.77 -10.28 8.50
CA ALA A 31 -8.41 -11.02 9.69
C ALA A 31 -8.69 -10.21 10.98
N ALA A 32 -8.43 -8.91 10.97
CA ALA A 32 -8.77 -8.01 12.07
C ALA A 32 -10.29 -7.98 12.33
N LYS A 33 -11.08 -7.90 11.28
CA LYS A 33 -12.56 -7.96 11.42
C LYS A 33 -13.04 -9.31 11.93
N GLN A 34 -12.46 -10.42 11.44
CA GLN A 34 -12.79 -11.78 11.89
C GLN A 34 -12.37 -12.06 13.33
N SER A 35 -11.39 -11.34 13.86
CA SER A 35 -10.95 -11.50 15.25
C SER A 35 -12.01 -11.08 16.28
N GLY A 36 -12.97 -10.25 15.87
CA GLY A 36 -14.03 -9.74 16.74
C GLY A 36 -13.62 -8.63 17.71
N ILE A 37 -12.34 -8.21 17.72
CA ILE A 37 -11.90 -7.05 18.52
C ILE A 37 -12.29 -5.73 17.84
N PRO A 38 -12.31 -4.60 18.57
CA PRO A 38 -12.47 -3.30 17.97
C PRO A 38 -11.38 -3.03 16.93
N CYS A 39 -11.78 -2.70 15.70
CA CYS A 39 -10.84 -2.42 14.61
C CYS A 39 -11.39 -1.36 13.66
N LYS A 40 -10.49 -0.55 13.09
CA LYS A 40 -10.79 0.46 12.08
C LYS A 40 -9.65 0.51 11.05
N ALA A 41 -10.01 0.64 9.79
CA ALA A 41 -9.05 0.81 8.71
C ALA A 41 -8.80 2.30 8.44
N TYR A 42 -7.55 2.60 8.08
CA TYR A 42 -7.10 3.93 7.67
C TYR A 42 -6.43 3.82 6.32
N THR A 43 -6.85 4.62 5.37
CA THR A 43 -6.21 4.71 4.06
C THR A 43 -5.78 6.15 3.79
N VAL A 44 -4.66 6.31 3.12
CA VAL A 44 -4.12 7.62 2.77
C VAL A 44 -4.49 7.94 1.34
N LYS A 45 -5.02 9.14 1.13
CA LYS A 45 -5.13 9.76 -0.18
C LYS A 45 -4.01 10.78 -0.30
N SER A 46 -3.10 10.57 -1.24
CA SER A 46 -1.98 11.47 -1.53
C SER A 46 -1.63 11.41 -3.02
N GLN A 47 -0.78 12.33 -3.47
CA GLN A 47 -0.33 12.37 -4.87
C GLN A 47 0.47 11.13 -5.30
N PHE A 48 0.95 10.32 -4.34
CA PHE A 48 1.69 9.07 -4.63
C PHE A 48 0.79 7.85 -4.74
N VAL A 49 -0.47 7.96 -4.32
CA VAL A 49 -1.46 6.86 -4.33
C VAL A 49 -2.41 7.07 -5.52
N PRO A 50 -2.40 6.19 -6.51
CA PRO A 50 -3.30 6.33 -7.64
C PRO A 50 -4.76 6.12 -7.23
N GLN A 51 -5.66 6.77 -7.94
CA GLN A 51 -7.09 6.77 -7.62
C GLN A 51 -7.68 5.36 -7.54
N PHE A 52 -7.26 4.43 -8.42
CA PHE A 52 -7.79 3.07 -8.41
C PHE A 52 -7.44 2.30 -7.13
N GLU A 53 -6.27 2.54 -6.50
CA GLU A 53 -5.91 1.91 -5.22
C GLU A 53 -6.78 2.44 -4.07
N LEU A 54 -7.10 3.73 -4.08
CA LEU A 54 -8.04 4.32 -3.12
C LEU A 54 -9.44 3.73 -3.27
N GLU A 55 -9.91 3.54 -4.51
CA GLU A 55 -11.21 2.90 -4.78
C GLU A 55 -11.23 1.43 -4.36
N ASP A 56 -10.15 0.70 -4.56
CA ASP A 56 -10.03 -0.68 -4.10
C ASP A 56 -10.03 -0.77 -2.56
N ALA A 57 -9.36 0.16 -1.86
CA ALA A 57 -9.40 0.22 -0.40
C ALA A 57 -10.83 0.46 0.12
N LYS A 58 -11.60 1.35 -0.51
CA LYS A 58 -13.02 1.59 -0.19
C LYS A 58 -13.87 0.33 -0.39
N LYS A 59 -13.74 -0.32 -1.56
CA LYS A 59 -14.49 -1.55 -1.88
C LYS A 59 -14.16 -2.68 -0.92
N ILE A 60 -12.89 -2.84 -0.54
CA ILE A 60 -12.48 -3.85 0.44
C ILE A 60 -13.06 -3.55 1.81
N ALA A 61 -12.98 -2.31 2.28
CA ALA A 61 -13.53 -1.93 3.57
C ALA A 61 -15.04 -2.18 3.65
N GLU A 62 -15.78 -1.85 2.59
CA GLU A 62 -17.21 -2.12 2.45
C GLU A 62 -17.51 -3.62 2.44
N PHE A 63 -16.79 -4.39 1.62
CA PHE A 63 -16.96 -5.85 1.52
C PHE A 63 -16.73 -6.57 2.85
N ILE A 64 -15.69 -6.17 3.59
CA ILE A 64 -15.35 -6.73 4.91
C ILE A 64 -16.30 -6.22 6.00
N GLY A 65 -16.90 -5.05 5.82
CA GLY A 65 -17.68 -4.36 6.84
C GLY A 65 -16.81 -3.78 7.96
N ILE A 66 -15.59 -3.32 7.64
CA ILE A 66 -14.71 -2.62 8.58
C ILE A 66 -14.87 -1.10 8.40
N PRO A 67 -15.00 -0.31 9.49
CA PRO A 67 -15.01 1.13 9.38
C PRO A 67 -13.73 1.65 8.71
N LEU A 68 -13.86 2.58 7.77
CA LEU A 68 -12.74 3.16 7.02
C LEU A 68 -12.67 4.68 7.22
N GLU A 69 -11.49 5.17 7.51
CA GLU A 69 -11.17 6.60 7.42
C GLU A 69 -10.19 6.84 6.28
N ILE A 70 -10.49 7.85 5.47
CA ILE A 70 -9.62 8.32 4.40
C ILE A 70 -8.94 9.59 4.89
N ILE A 71 -7.60 9.59 4.91
CA ILE A 71 -6.79 10.70 5.39
C ILE A 71 -6.13 11.36 4.17
N ASP A 72 -6.48 12.62 3.92
CA ASP A 72 -5.81 13.42 2.90
C ASP A 72 -4.45 13.90 3.42
N ILE A 73 -3.38 13.59 2.69
CA ILE A 73 -2.00 14.00 3.00
C ILE A 73 -1.38 14.61 1.76
N ASP A 74 -0.89 15.84 1.87
CA ASP A 74 -0.06 16.45 0.83
C ASP A 74 1.41 16.07 1.04
N VAL A 75 1.85 15.05 0.32
CA VAL A 75 3.26 14.57 0.40
C VAL A 75 4.22 15.49 -0.36
N LEU A 76 3.71 16.42 -1.17
CA LEU A 76 4.54 17.36 -1.94
C LEU A 76 4.98 18.57 -1.10
N GLU A 77 4.40 18.79 0.09
CA GLU A 77 4.87 19.80 1.04
C GLU A 77 6.19 19.43 1.73
N HIS A 78 6.69 18.19 1.54
CA HIS A 78 7.88 17.67 2.20
C HIS A 78 9.07 17.58 1.24
N ASP A 79 10.04 18.47 1.41
CA ASP A 79 11.26 18.53 0.56
C ASP A 79 12.09 17.24 0.63
N ASP A 80 12.14 16.58 1.80
CA ASP A 80 12.80 15.29 2.00
C ASP A 80 12.15 14.13 1.21
N VAL A 81 10.92 14.34 0.75
CA VAL A 81 10.19 13.40 -0.11
C VAL A 81 10.28 13.81 -1.58
N THR A 82 10.05 15.10 -1.90
CA THR A 82 10.00 15.59 -3.29
C THR A 82 11.36 15.66 -3.96
N SER A 83 12.44 15.87 -3.22
CA SER A 83 13.81 15.75 -3.74
C SER A 83 14.19 14.34 -4.17
N ASN A 84 13.36 13.35 -3.81
CA ASN A 84 13.46 11.94 -4.20
C ASN A 84 14.84 11.32 -3.93
N PRO A 85 15.38 11.41 -2.72
CA PRO A 85 16.62 10.72 -2.36
C PRO A 85 16.45 9.20 -2.42
N SER A 86 17.54 8.46 -2.40
CA SER A 86 17.51 6.98 -2.45
C SER A 86 16.72 6.35 -1.29
N ASP A 87 16.67 7.01 -0.16
CA ASP A 87 15.93 6.64 1.05
C ASP A 87 14.58 7.37 1.20
N ARG A 88 14.06 8.02 0.13
CA ARG A 88 12.75 8.69 0.12
C ARG A 88 11.66 7.88 0.81
N CYS A 89 11.64 6.52 0.63
CA CYS A 89 10.63 5.68 1.22
C CYS A 89 10.64 5.72 2.75
N TYR A 90 11.78 5.98 3.38
CA TYR A 90 11.85 6.20 4.83
C TYR A 90 11.08 7.46 5.22
N TYR A 91 11.41 8.61 4.63
CA TYR A 91 10.76 9.88 4.94
C TYR A 91 9.26 9.84 4.66
N CYS A 92 8.88 9.38 3.47
CA CYS A 92 7.48 9.26 3.10
C CYS A 92 6.69 8.38 4.07
N LYS A 93 7.18 7.19 4.41
CA LYS A 93 6.52 6.32 5.38
C LYS A 93 6.50 6.92 6.77
N HIS A 94 7.56 7.59 7.20
CA HIS A 94 7.60 8.23 8.50
C HIS A 94 6.50 9.30 8.61
N HIS A 95 6.36 10.20 7.63
CA HIS A 95 5.30 11.20 7.59
C HIS A 95 3.89 10.55 7.59
N VAL A 96 3.67 9.63 6.66
CA VAL A 96 2.37 8.96 6.48
C VAL A 96 1.95 8.18 7.72
N PHE A 97 2.83 7.34 8.28
CA PHE A 97 2.48 6.52 9.44
C PHE A 97 2.39 7.32 10.74
N THR A 98 3.10 8.45 10.86
CA THR A 98 2.90 9.39 11.98
C THR A 98 1.48 9.92 11.97
N ILE A 99 1.01 10.42 10.83
CA ILE A 99 -0.35 10.96 10.68
C ILE A 99 -1.41 9.87 10.93
N ILE A 100 -1.25 8.68 10.33
CA ILE A 100 -2.18 7.57 10.58
C ILE A 100 -2.21 7.21 12.06
N SER A 101 -1.05 7.18 12.74
CA SER A 101 -0.97 6.86 14.18
C SER A 101 -1.69 7.89 15.05
N GLU A 102 -1.60 9.17 14.68
CA GLU A 102 -2.33 10.25 15.37
C GLU A 102 -3.84 10.09 15.23
N HIS A 103 -4.32 9.79 14.01
CA HIS A 103 -5.73 9.53 13.76
C HIS A 103 -6.22 8.27 14.51
N ALA A 104 -5.45 7.19 14.48
CA ALA A 104 -5.79 5.97 15.21
C ALA A 104 -5.86 6.21 16.73
N LYS A 105 -4.90 6.93 17.31
CA LYS A 105 -4.89 7.30 18.73
C LYS A 105 -6.08 8.17 19.10
N ARG A 106 -6.42 9.17 18.28
CA ARG A 106 -7.61 10.01 18.47
C ARG A 106 -8.88 9.18 18.55
N ASP A 107 -8.97 8.12 17.74
CA ASP A 107 -10.12 7.21 17.70
C ASP A 107 -10.06 6.13 18.79
N GLY A 108 -9.03 6.12 19.66
CA GLY A 108 -8.88 5.16 20.76
C GLY A 108 -8.16 3.88 20.41
N PHE A 109 -7.60 3.76 19.20
CA PHE A 109 -6.77 2.60 18.81
C PHE A 109 -5.33 2.80 19.24
N THR A 110 -4.81 1.87 20.04
CA THR A 110 -3.46 1.97 20.62
C THR A 110 -2.41 1.22 19.81
N VAL A 111 -2.83 0.31 18.94
CA VAL A 111 -1.95 -0.48 18.07
C VAL A 111 -2.29 -0.20 16.62
N LEU A 112 -1.30 0.25 15.85
CA LEU A 112 -1.40 0.37 14.39
C LEU A 112 -0.72 -0.83 13.74
N CYS A 113 -1.39 -1.44 12.76
CA CYS A 113 -0.89 -2.60 12.02
C CYS A 113 -0.73 -2.26 10.53
N ASP A 114 0.31 -2.81 9.90
CA ASP A 114 0.56 -2.73 8.48
C ASP A 114 0.58 -4.10 7.78
N GLY A 115 0.50 -4.09 6.44
CA GLY A 115 0.46 -5.29 5.61
C GLY A 115 1.82 -5.88 5.28
N THR A 116 2.91 -5.56 5.98
CA THR A 116 4.22 -6.17 5.77
C THR A 116 4.14 -7.66 6.06
N ASN A 117 4.64 -8.49 5.14
CA ASN A 117 4.57 -9.95 5.20
C ASN A 117 5.96 -10.61 5.30
N ALA A 118 6.01 -11.94 5.46
CA ALA A 118 7.27 -12.67 5.64
C ALA A 118 8.15 -12.76 4.38
N SER A 119 7.60 -12.45 3.19
CA SER A 119 8.37 -12.39 1.94
C SER A 119 9.02 -11.02 1.71
N ASP A 120 8.68 -10.00 2.51
CA ASP A 120 9.28 -8.68 2.38
C ASP A 120 10.68 -8.67 2.99
N ASP A 121 11.66 -8.24 2.21
CA ASP A 121 13.00 -8.01 2.71
C ASP A 121 13.02 -6.71 3.54
N VAL A 122 13.22 -6.85 4.84
CA VAL A 122 13.17 -5.72 5.78
C VAL A 122 14.54 -5.07 5.99
N ASP A 123 15.61 -5.82 5.77
CA ASP A 123 16.96 -5.34 6.09
C ASP A 123 17.46 -4.34 5.04
N ASP A 124 16.94 -4.43 3.82
CA ASP A 124 17.37 -3.60 2.67
C ASP A 124 16.32 -2.54 2.23
N ARG A 125 15.23 -2.34 3.01
CA ARG A 125 14.18 -1.37 2.68
C ARG A 125 14.14 -0.19 3.64
N PRO A 126 14.54 1.02 3.22
CA PRO A 126 14.52 2.22 4.08
C PRO A 126 13.20 2.46 4.79
N GLY A 127 12.08 2.19 4.12
CA GLY A 127 10.73 2.36 4.69
C GLY A 127 10.41 1.43 5.86
N MET A 128 11.10 0.30 6.03
CA MET A 128 10.88 -0.61 7.15
C MET A 128 11.44 -0.04 8.46
N LYS A 129 12.52 0.74 8.38
CA LYS A 129 13.07 1.47 9.52
C LYS A 129 12.04 2.44 10.12
N ALA A 130 11.34 3.21 9.28
CA ALA A 130 10.28 4.11 9.73
C ALA A 130 9.15 3.37 10.47
N ILE A 131 8.70 2.23 9.94
CA ILE A 131 7.66 1.40 10.57
C ILE A 131 8.11 0.90 11.95
N ALA A 132 9.35 0.43 12.07
CA ALA A 132 9.91 -0.04 13.34
C ALA A 132 10.03 1.10 14.37
N GLU A 133 10.54 2.26 13.97
CA GLU A 133 10.67 3.45 14.85
C GLU A 133 9.31 3.93 15.36
N LEU A 134 8.26 3.85 14.56
CA LEU A 134 6.90 4.23 14.93
C LEU A 134 6.14 3.11 15.67
N SER A 135 6.80 1.97 15.96
CA SER A 135 6.20 0.83 16.67
C SER A 135 4.95 0.27 15.99
N VAL A 136 4.86 0.40 14.66
CA VAL A 136 3.81 -0.23 13.86
C VAL A 136 4.01 -1.74 13.85
N LYS A 137 2.95 -2.50 14.10
CA LYS A 137 2.98 -3.96 14.10
C LYS A 137 2.78 -4.52 12.70
N SER A 138 3.45 -5.62 12.40
CA SER A 138 3.33 -6.35 11.13
C SER A 138 2.82 -7.78 11.36
N PRO A 139 1.51 -7.97 11.68
CA PRO A 139 0.97 -9.26 12.10
C PRO A 139 1.19 -10.39 11.09
N LEU A 140 1.10 -10.07 9.79
CA LEU A 140 1.34 -11.06 8.74
C LEU A 140 2.77 -11.61 8.80
N ARG A 141 3.76 -10.73 9.01
CA ARG A 141 5.15 -11.11 9.17
C ARG A 141 5.40 -11.86 10.48
N GLU A 142 4.84 -11.35 11.58
CA GLU A 142 5.00 -11.95 12.89
C GLU A 142 4.42 -13.38 12.98
N CYS A 143 3.39 -13.64 12.16
CA CYS A 143 2.81 -14.98 11.97
C CYS A 143 3.45 -15.77 10.80
N ASN A 144 4.60 -15.34 10.27
CA ASN A 144 5.34 -16.00 9.18
C ASN A 144 4.50 -16.22 7.90
N LEU A 145 3.54 -15.36 7.60
CA LEU A 145 2.73 -15.45 6.38
C LEU A 145 3.51 -14.89 5.18
N THR A 146 3.77 -15.75 4.21
CA THR A 146 4.37 -15.37 2.93
C THR A 146 3.33 -14.80 1.97
N LYS A 147 3.80 -14.09 0.94
CA LYS A 147 2.92 -13.52 -0.11
C LYS A 147 2.02 -14.57 -0.77
N SER A 148 2.55 -15.77 -1.06
CA SER A 148 1.74 -16.86 -1.65
C SER A 148 0.66 -17.35 -0.69
N MET A 149 0.99 -17.55 0.58
CA MET A 149 0.03 -17.96 1.60
C MET A 149 -1.09 -16.93 1.78
N ILE A 150 -0.74 -15.63 1.77
CA ILE A 150 -1.71 -14.55 1.87
C ILE A 150 -2.66 -14.55 0.68
N ARG A 151 -2.16 -14.74 -0.56
CA ARG A 151 -3.01 -14.87 -1.75
C ARG A 151 -3.99 -16.04 -1.65
N ASP A 152 -3.52 -17.20 -1.21
CA ASP A 152 -4.37 -18.39 -1.03
C ASP A 152 -5.46 -18.15 0.04
N LEU A 153 -5.11 -17.49 1.12
CA LEU A 153 -6.05 -17.15 2.20
C LEU A 153 -7.04 -16.06 1.75
N ALA A 154 -6.59 -15.06 1.01
CA ALA A 154 -7.43 -14.02 0.44
C ALA A 154 -8.42 -14.60 -0.59
N HIS A 155 -7.99 -15.56 -1.42
CA HIS A 155 -8.84 -16.27 -2.36
C HIS A 155 -9.94 -17.06 -1.62
N LYS A 156 -9.58 -17.81 -0.58
CA LYS A 156 -10.54 -18.54 0.27
C LYS A 156 -11.55 -17.62 0.99
N ALA A 157 -11.12 -16.38 1.29
CA ALA A 157 -11.98 -15.35 1.88
C ALA A 157 -12.79 -14.56 0.82
N ASN A 158 -12.73 -14.94 -0.46
CA ASN A 158 -13.37 -14.27 -1.59
C ASN A 158 -13.00 -12.77 -1.72
N LEU A 159 -11.80 -12.36 -1.28
CA LEU A 159 -11.31 -11.01 -1.47
C LEU A 159 -10.89 -10.84 -2.92
N PHE A 160 -11.48 -9.88 -3.66
CA PHE A 160 -11.17 -9.68 -5.07
C PHE A 160 -9.69 -9.27 -5.32
N THR A 161 -8.97 -8.90 -4.28
CA THR A 161 -7.55 -8.51 -4.35
C THR A 161 -6.58 -9.69 -4.36
N TRP A 162 -7.06 -10.94 -4.29
CA TRP A 162 -6.22 -12.13 -4.15
C TRP A 162 -5.24 -12.34 -5.30
N ASP A 163 -5.61 -12.01 -6.54
CA ASP A 163 -4.79 -12.12 -7.75
C ASP A 163 -4.24 -10.76 -8.23
N LYS A 164 -4.59 -9.66 -7.53
CA LYS A 164 -4.15 -8.32 -7.90
C LYS A 164 -2.62 -8.24 -7.98
N PRO A 165 -2.05 -7.78 -9.12
CA PRO A 165 -0.62 -7.53 -9.22
C PRO A 165 -0.12 -6.54 -8.17
N SER A 166 1.13 -6.69 -7.74
CA SER A 166 1.74 -5.70 -6.84
C SER A 166 1.93 -4.38 -7.58
N TYR A 167 1.41 -3.32 -7.01
CA TYR A 167 1.55 -1.97 -7.54
C TYR A 167 2.35 -1.11 -6.55
N ALA A 168 3.47 -0.56 -7.01
CA ALA A 168 4.27 0.36 -6.21
C ALA A 168 3.75 1.79 -6.38
N CYS A 169 3.93 2.66 -5.37
CA CYS A 169 3.48 4.06 -5.42
C CYS A 169 4.03 4.80 -6.64
N LEU A 170 3.31 5.82 -7.13
CA LEU A 170 3.67 6.60 -8.33
C LEU A 170 5.07 7.22 -8.25
N ALA A 171 5.55 7.57 -7.06
CA ALA A 171 6.89 8.10 -6.87
C ALA A 171 8.02 7.16 -7.34
N THR A 172 7.75 5.84 -7.46
CA THR A 172 8.74 4.88 -8.00
C THR A 172 8.92 4.99 -9.52
N ARG A 173 8.15 5.83 -10.20
CA ARG A 173 8.28 6.11 -11.64
C ARG A 173 9.39 7.09 -11.96
N PHE A 174 9.93 7.77 -10.93
CA PHE A 174 11.02 8.74 -11.04
C PHE A 174 12.36 8.09 -10.71
N GLN A 175 13.43 8.56 -11.35
CA GLN A 175 14.80 8.18 -10.96
C GLN A 175 15.15 8.81 -9.60
N ALA A 176 15.96 8.11 -8.81
CA ALA A 176 16.48 8.68 -7.56
C ALA A 176 17.22 9.99 -7.85
N GLY A 177 16.95 11.02 -7.03
CA GLY A 177 17.49 12.37 -7.21
C GLY A 177 16.74 13.23 -8.23
N GLN A 178 15.81 12.68 -9.00
CA GLN A 178 14.92 13.48 -9.86
C GLN A 178 13.78 14.06 -9.01
N HIS A 179 13.67 15.39 -8.99
CA HIS A 179 12.61 16.06 -8.25
C HIS A 179 11.22 15.62 -8.72
N ILE A 180 10.31 15.36 -7.76
CA ILE A 180 8.94 14.91 -8.04
C ILE A 180 8.01 16.11 -8.00
N THR A 181 7.26 16.33 -9.08
CA THR A 181 6.23 17.37 -9.16
C THR A 181 4.82 16.78 -9.24
N GLY A 182 3.82 17.52 -8.80
CA GLY A 182 2.42 17.11 -8.92
C GLY A 182 2.02 16.92 -10.38
N GLN A 183 2.47 17.78 -11.28
CA GLN A 183 2.17 17.71 -12.70
C GLN A 183 2.71 16.43 -13.35
N ASP A 184 3.94 16.04 -13.03
CA ASP A 184 4.54 14.81 -13.55
C ASP A 184 3.82 13.57 -13.03
N LEU A 185 3.40 13.57 -11.75
CA LEU A 185 2.60 12.50 -11.17
C LEU A 185 1.25 12.34 -11.87
N GLU A 186 0.55 13.44 -12.13
CA GLU A 186 -0.71 13.43 -12.88
C GLU A 186 -0.54 12.88 -14.30
N HIS A 187 0.50 13.31 -15.01
CA HIS A 187 0.80 12.79 -16.35
C HIS A 187 1.08 11.28 -16.34
N ILE A 188 1.85 10.81 -15.34
CA ILE A 188 2.15 9.38 -15.19
C ILE A 188 0.86 8.61 -14.88
N GLU A 189 0.03 9.07 -13.95
CA GLU A 189 -1.22 8.42 -13.60
C GLU A 189 -2.18 8.34 -14.79
N GLN A 190 -2.32 9.44 -15.56
CA GLN A 190 -3.13 9.47 -16.78
C GLN A 190 -2.60 8.49 -17.84
N ALA A 191 -1.27 8.44 -18.04
CA ALA A 191 -0.66 7.52 -18.99
C ALA A 191 -0.86 6.04 -18.55
N GLU A 192 -0.66 5.74 -17.28
CA GLU A 192 -0.91 4.38 -16.75
C GLU A 192 -2.41 4.03 -16.82
N GLY A 193 -3.30 4.98 -16.54
CA GLY A 193 -4.75 4.82 -16.69
C GLY A 193 -5.15 4.49 -18.13
N TYR A 194 -4.55 5.17 -19.11
CA TYR A 194 -4.77 4.87 -20.51
C TYR A 194 -4.31 3.45 -20.89
N LEU A 195 -3.13 3.03 -20.44
CA LEU A 195 -2.63 1.68 -20.69
C LEU A 195 -3.51 0.59 -20.05
N PHE A 196 -4.05 0.84 -18.86
CA PHE A 196 -5.06 -0.04 -18.25
C PHE A 196 -6.30 -0.16 -19.14
N SER A 197 -6.78 0.94 -19.73
CA SER A 197 -7.95 0.92 -20.63
C SER A 197 -7.73 0.10 -21.91
N LEU A 198 -6.46 -0.09 -22.31
CA LEU A 198 -6.09 -0.97 -23.43
C LEU A 198 -5.98 -2.45 -23.03
N GLY A 199 -6.26 -2.80 -21.76
CA GLY A 199 -6.19 -4.16 -21.25
C GLY A 199 -4.78 -4.62 -20.84
N LEU A 200 -3.81 -3.70 -20.74
CA LEU A 200 -2.48 -4.04 -20.20
C LEU A 200 -2.53 -4.23 -18.68
N SER A 201 -1.64 -5.06 -18.17
CA SER A 201 -1.45 -5.33 -16.75
C SER A 201 0.04 -5.44 -16.42
N ASP A 202 0.41 -5.23 -15.16
CA ASP A 202 1.79 -5.33 -14.66
C ASP A 202 2.82 -4.50 -15.46
N PHE A 203 2.45 -3.29 -15.81
CA PHE A 203 3.30 -2.33 -16.53
C PHE A 203 3.69 -1.15 -15.64
N ARG A 204 4.62 -0.32 -16.12
CA ARG A 204 5.04 0.95 -15.50
C ARG A 204 5.36 1.99 -16.56
N VAL A 205 4.91 3.23 -16.34
CA VAL A 205 5.35 4.39 -17.11
C VAL A 205 6.35 5.17 -16.26
N ARG A 206 7.63 5.08 -16.60
CA ARG A 206 8.71 5.76 -15.87
C ARG A 206 9.09 7.06 -16.55
N LEU A 207 9.31 8.10 -15.76
CA LEU A 207 9.87 9.37 -16.22
C LEU A 207 11.39 9.35 -16.00
N VAL A 208 12.12 9.50 -17.12
CA VAL A 208 13.59 9.53 -17.15
C VAL A 208 14.02 10.85 -17.80
N GLY A 209 14.36 11.86 -16.99
CA GLY A 209 14.46 13.23 -17.49
C GLY A 209 13.13 13.67 -18.11
N ASN A 210 13.14 14.03 -19.39
CA ASN A 210 11.94 14.43 -20.16
C ASN A 210 11.38 13.30 -21.04
N THR A 211 11.79 12.05 -20.80
CA THR A 211 11.37 10.90 -21.61
C THR A 211 10.50 9.96 -20.80
N ALA A 212 9.33 9.60 -21.35
CA ALA A 212 8.49 8.54 -20.79
C ALA A 212 8.98 7.18 -21.30
N LYS A 213 9.31 6.27 -20.38
CA LYS A 213 9.69 4.88 -20.67
C LYS A 213 8.58 3.94 -20.22
N ILE A 214 7.95 3.27 -21.20
CA ILE A 214 6.92 2.26 -20.92
C ILE A 214 7.61 0.91 -20.73
N GLN A 215 7.38 0.29 -19.57
CA GLN A 215 7.82 -1.07 -19.26
C GLN A 215 6.60 -1.97 -19.20
N VAL A 216 6.58 -3.02 -20.00
CA VAL A 216 5.49 -4.01 -20.06
C VAL A 216 6.07 -5.42 -20.10
N PRO A 217 5.32 -6.47 -19.69
CA PRO A 217 5.68 -7.85 -19.93
C PRO A 217 5.82 -8.13 -21.43
N GLU A 218 6.71 -9.03 -21.80
CA GLU A 218 7.04 -9.36 -23.21
C GLU A 218 5.79 -9.72 -24.03
N ASN A 219 4.88 -10.48 -23.45
CA ASN A 219 3.63 -10.91 -24.12
C ASN A 219 2.64 -9.75 -24.37
N GLN A 220 2.87 -8.56 -23.82
CA GLN A 220 2.02 -7.38 -24.00
C GLN A 220 2.65 -6.32 -24.93
N ILE A 221 3.90 -6.49 -25.36
CA ILE A 221 4.61 -5.53 -26.23
C ILE A 221 3.81 -5.24 -27.51
N ALA A 222 3.22 -6.27 -28.13
CA ALA A 222 2.44 -6.14 -29.36
C ALA A 222 1.19 -5.24 -29.22
N ILE A 223 0.70 -5.02 -28.00
CA ILE A 223 -0.44 -4.10 -27.75
C ILE A 223 0.03 -2.65 -27.78
N VAL A 224 1.26 -2.40 -27.28
CA VAL A 224 1.80 -1.03 -27.13
C VAL A 224 2.30 -0.46 -28.46
N ILE A 225 2.76 -1.32 -29.40
CA ILE A 225 3.35 -0.87 -30.67
C ILE A 225 2.35 -0.87 -31.85
N LYS A 226 1.08 -1.13 -31.61
CA LYS A 226 0.01 -0.99 -32.60
C LYS A 226 -0.55 0.45 -32.61
#